data_bdb473613e1cd7c4f30846f5304c8249
#
_entry.id   bdb473613e1cd7c4f30846f5304c8249
#
_cell.length_a   1.000
_cell.length_b   1.000
_cell.length_c   1.000
_cell.angle_alpha   90.00
_cell.angle_beta   90.00
_cell.angle_gamma   90.00
#
_symmetry.space_group_name_H-M   'P 1'
#
loop_
_entity.id
_entity.type
_entity.pdbx_description
1 polymer ?
#
loop_
_entity_poly.entity_id
_entity_poly.type
_entity_poly.pdbx_seq_one_letter_code
_entity_poly.pdbx_strand_id
1 'polypeptide(L)' 'NREASIVVTSPGGEEFTFNFLQSGVNATGRTVRAELREDTWSVIVDNKEEYKVPLAAIEGG' A
#
# COMPACT_ATOMS: atom_id res chain seq x y z
N ASN A 1 -0.38 -17.71 -1.42
CA ASN A 1 -0.82 -16.48 -0.77
C ASN A 1 0.17 -15.38 -0.99
N ARG A 2 -0.32 -14.30 -1.53
CA ARG A 2 0.51 -13.13 -1.83
C ARG A 2 0.19 -11.99 -0.89
N GLU A 3 0.36 -12.26 0.38
CA GLU A 3 0.08 -11.27 1.39
C GLU A 3 1.38 -10.71 1.93
N ALA A 4 1.42 -9.41 2.10
CA ALA A 4 2.62 -8.75 2.59
C ALA A 4 2.22 -7.49 3.35
N SER A 5 3.07 -7.09 4.27
CA SER A 5 2.89 -5.85 5.00
C SER A 5 4.11 -4.97 4.77
N ILE A 6 3.86 -3.71 4.44
CA ILE A 6 4.92 -2.76 4.15
C ILE A 6 4.70 -1.53 5.01
N VAL A 7 5.74 -1.14 5.74
CA VAL A 7 5.70 0.08 6.55
C VAL A 7 6.11 1.25 5.68
N VAL A 8 5.29 2.29 5.67
CA VAL A 8 5.61 3.50 4.93
C VAL A 8 5.62 4.70 5.87
N THR A 9 6.39 5.71 5.51
CA THR A 9 6.44 6.96 6.24
C THR A 9 5.85 8.05 5.37
N SER A 10 4.85 8.75 5.91
CA SER A 10 4.20 9.82 5.18
C SER A 10 5.12 11.06 5.11
N PRO A 11 4.81 12.01 4.22
CA PRO A 11 5.57 13.26 4.18
C PRO A 11 5.56 14.01 5.50
N GLY A 12 4.54 13.82 6.32
CA GLY A 12 4.46 14.45 7.63
C GLY A 12 5.21 13.71 8.73
N GLY A 13 5.85 12.58 8.39
CA GLY A 13 6.63 11.83 9.36
C GLY A 13 5.87 10.75 10.09
N GLU A 14 4.63 10.50 9.72
CA GLU A 14 3.84 9.43 10.33
C GLU A 14 4.16 8.09 9.67
N GLU A 15 4.21 7.04 10.49
CA GLU A 15 4.40 5.70 9.97
C GLU A 15 3.09 4.95 10.00
N PHE A 16 2.84 4.17 8.95
CA PHE A 16 1.72 3.25 8.95
C PHE A 16 2.05 2.05 8.06
N THR A 17 1.28 1.00 8.24
CA THR A 17 1.53 -0.25 7.56
C THR A 17 0.45 -0.50 6.53
N PHE A 18 0.86 -0.74 5.29
CA PHE A 18 -0.04 -1.22 4.25
C PHE A 18 -0.07 -2.73 4.31
N ASN A 19 -1.27 -3.29 4.34
CA ASN A 19 -1.45 -4.74 4.27
C ASN A 19 -1.97 -5.09 2.89
N PHE A 20 -1.16 -5.81 2.13
CA PHE A 20 -1.53 -6.24 0.78
C PHE A 20 -2.08 -7.64 0.86
N LEU A 21 -3.37 -7.77 0.59
CA LEU A 21 -4.11 -9.01 0.72
C LEU A 21 -4.66 -9.43 -0.62
N GLN A 22 -5.14 -10.66 -0.71
CA GLN A 22 -5.78 -11.11 -1.93
C GLN A 22 -7.03 -10.29 -2.26
N SER A 23 -7.70 -9.78 -1.23
CA SER A 23 -8.91 -8.99 -1.41
C SER A 23 -8.63 -7.52 -1.67
N GLY A 24 -7.38 -7.08 -1.54
CA GLY A 24 -7.04 -5.68 -1.76
C GLY A 24 -5.98 -5.20 -0.80
N VAL A 25 -5.98 -3.89 -0.56
CA VAL A 25 -4.99 -3.24 0.28
C VAL A 25 -5.71 -2.49 1.38
N ASN A 26 -5.18 -2.56 2.60
CA ASN A 26 -5.71 -1.74 3.68
C ASN A 26 -4.59 -1.23 4.57
N ALA A 27 -4.93 -0.27 5.42
CA ALA A 27 -4.03 0.24 6.44
C ALA A 27 -4.85 0.51 7.68
N THR A 28 -4.34 0.11 8.83
CA THR A 28 -5.05 0.24 10.09
C THR A 28 -5.31 1.71 10.39
N GLY A 29 -6.57 2.04 10.65
CA GLY A 29 -6.94 3.39 11.01
C GLY A 29 -6.96 4.39 9.87
N ARG A 30 -6.86 3.91 8.62
CA ARG A 30 -6.83 4.79 7.45
C ARG A 30 -7.79 4.29 6.39
N THR A 31 -8.30 5.23 5.60
CA THR A 31 -9.09 4.89 4.41
C THR A 31 -8.13 4.72 3.25
N VAL A 32 -8.16 3.57 2.62
CA VAL A 32 -7.21 3.24 1.57
C VAL A 32 -7.96 2.83 0.31
N ARG A 33 -7.55 3.40 -0.82
CA ARG A 33 -8.01 2.98 -2.14
C ARG A 33 -6.79 2.53 -2.92
N ALA A 34 -6.90 1.40 -3.57
CA ALA A 34 -5.75 0.84 -4.28
C ALA A 34 -6.15 0.33 -5.64
N GLU A 35 -5.26 0.49 -6.59
CA GLU A 35 -5.46 0.03 -7.95
C GLU A 35 -4.16 -0.54 -8.46
N LEU A 36 -4.23 -1.73 -9.04
CA LEU A 36 -3.06 -2.36 -9.63
C LEU A 36 -3.03 -2.06 -11.12
N ARG A 37 -1.97 -1.44 -11.59
CA ARG A 37 -1.77 -1.15 -12.99
C ARG A 37 -0.42 -1.68 -13.40
N GLU A 38 -0.42 -2.55 -14.42
CA GLU A 38 0.79 -3.21 -14.84
C GLU A 38 1.39 -3.91 -13.62
N ASP A 39 2.55 -3.51 -13.18
CA ASP A 39 3.20 -4.16 -12.05
C ASP A 39 3.35 -3.23 -10.85
N THR A 40 2.47 -2.24 -10.75
CA THR A 40 2.59 -1.25 -9.68
C THR A 40 1.25 -0.96 -9.05
N TRP A 41 1.22 -1.01 -7.74
CA TRP A 41 0.06 -0.59 -6.98
C TRP A 41 0.07 0.92 -6.80
N SER A 42 -1.06 1.56 -7.11
CA SER A 42 -1.31 2.94 -6.73
C SER A 42 -2.19 2.91 -5.50
N VAL A 43 -1.66 3.36 -4.38
CA VAL A 43 -2.38 3.31 -3.11
C VAL A 43 -2.65 4.74 -2.66
N ILE A 44 -3.92 5.07 -2.50
CA ILE A 44 -4.33 6.42 -2.09
C ILE A 44 -4.85 6.35 -0.68
N VAL A 45 -4.25 7.13 0.21
CA VAL A 45 -4.56 7.14 1.62
C VAL A 45 -5.33 8.41 1.96
N ASP A 46 -6.50 8.25 2.55
CA ASP A 46 -7.37 9.35 3.00
C ASP A 46 -7.69 10.34 1.89
N ASN A 47 -7.72 9.88 0.64
CA ASN A 47 -7.97 10.71 -0.55
C ASN A 47 -6.97 11.86 -0.71
N LYS A 48 -5.80 11.73 -0.11
CA LYS A 48 -4.82 12.82 -0.13
C LYS A 48 -3.47 12.38 -0.66
N GLU A 49 -2.95 11.28 -0.16
CA GLU A 49 -1.58 10.87 -0.43
C GLU A 49 -1.59 9.65 -1.32
N GLU A 50 -0.75 9.68 -2.33
CA GLU A 50 -0.63 8.55 -3.24
C GLU A 50 0.75 7.92 -3.10
N TYR A 51 0.76 6.60 -3.01
CA TYR A 51 1.98 5.83 -2.89
C TYR A 51 2.03 4.83 -4.04
N LYS A 52 3.19 4.69 -4.64
CA LYS A 52 3.43 3.72 -5.70
C LYS A 52 4.25 2.59 -5.14
N VAL A 53 3.69 1.39 -5.18
CA VAL A 53 4.37 0.21 -4.62
C VAL A 53 4.49 -0.83 -5.73
N PRO A 54 5.71 -1.08 -6.23
CA PRO A 54 5.89 -2.08 -7.28
C PRO A 54 5.63 -3.47 -6.74
N LEU A 55 5.07 -4.32 -7.60
CA LEU A 55 4.78 -5.71 -7.21
C LEU A 55 6.04 -6.43 -6.75
N ALA A 56 7.18 -6.09 -7.31
CA ALA A 56 8.44 -6.71 -6.93
C ALA A 56 8.75 -6.49 -5.45
N ALA A 57 8.33 -5.36 -4.88
CA ALA A 57 8.57 -5.09 -3.48
C ALA A 57 7.75 -6.00 -2.59
N ILE A 58 6.61 -6.47 -3.10
CA ILE A 58 5.73 -7.37 -2.34
C ILE A 58 6.16 -8.82 -2.53
N GLU A 59 6.42 -9.20 -3.77
CA GLU A 59 6.67 -10.60 -4.10
C GLU A 59 8.13 -10.99 -3.93
N GLY A 60 9.02 -10.08 -4.17
CA GLY A 60 10.44 -10.37 -4.09
C GLY A 60 11.01 -10.26 -2.71
N GLY A 61 10.17 -9.91 -1.80
CA GLY A 61 10.43 -9.69 -0.41
C GLY A 61 11.45 -10.40 0.27
#